data_5356f7cd6b586b3070452e9709bd666d
#
_entry.id   5356f7cd6b586b3070452e9709bd666d
#
_cell.length_a   1.000
_cell.length_b   1.000
_cell.length_c   1.000
_cell.angle_alpha   90.00
_cell.angle_beta   90.00
_cell.angle_gamma   90.00
#
_symmetry.space_group_name_H-M   'P 1'
#
loop_
_entity.id
_entity.type
_entity.pdbx_description
1 polymer ?
#
loop_
_entity_poly.entity_id
_entity_poly.type
_entity_poly.pdbx_seq_one_letter_code
_entity_poly.pdbx_strand_id
1 'polypeptide(L)'
;MKIAKRIPDGKVFAADVEPDMVRYLGERAQREQVSNLLPVQASADAANLPEPVDLILVVDTYHHIGNRIPYFSKLKSSLRPGGRLAIIDFKADSPIGPPVEHRISPEKVTEELAAAGFTPVESHDFLPRQYFLVFKAGA
;
A
#
# COMPACT_ATOMS: atom_id res chain seq x y z
N MET A 1 0.18 -12.64 5.04
CA MET A 1 -0.55 -13.75 5.69
C MET A 1 -1.30 -13.35 6.95
N LYS A 2 -0.67 -12.56 7.83
CA LYS A 2 -1.30 -12.18 9.10
C LYS A 2 -2.63 -11.43 8.93
N ILE A 3 -2.69 -10.49 7.99
CA ILE A 3 -3.91 -9.71 7.73
C ILE A 3 -5.03 -10.63 7.25
N ALA A 4 -4.74 -11.51 6.29
CA ALA A 4 -5.74 -12.43 5.75
C ALA A 4 -6.33 -13.33 6.84
N LYS A 5 -5.49 -13.80 7.77
CA LYS A 5 -5.92 -14.63 8.89
C LYS A 5 -6.79 -13.88 9.88
N ARG A 6 -6.63 -12.54 9.97
CA ARG A 6 -7.42 -11.68 10.88
C ARG A 6 -8.78 -11.31 10.33
N ILE A 7 -8.99 -11.44 9.02
CA ILE A 7 -10.26 -11.10 8.38
C ILE A 7 -10.77 -12.29 7.55
N PRO A 8 -11.15 -13.41 8.20
CA PRO A 8 -11.48 -14.65 7.48
C PRO A 8 -12.65 -14.49 6.50
N ASP A 9 -13.54 -13.52 6.72
CA ASP A 9 -14.67 -13.25 5.82
C ASP A 9 -14.35 -12.20 4.76
N GLY A 10 -13.14 -11.62 4.79
CA GLY A 10 -12.69 -10.63 3.82
C GLY A 10 -11.71 -11.22 2.84
N LYS A 11 -11.29 -10.39 1.86
CA LYS A 11 -10.28 -10.75 0.87
C LYS A 11 -9.07 -9.84 1.02
N VAL A 12 -7.87 -10.41 0.81
CA VAL A 12 -6.63 -9.65 0.75
C VAL A 12 -6.00 -9.86 -0.64
N PHE A 13 -5.87 -8.79 -1.40
CA PHE A 13 -5.14 -8.82 -2.66
C PHE A 13 -3.70 -8.39 -2.38
N ALA A 14 -2.76 -9.30 -2.58
CA ALA A 14 -1.34 -9.02 -2.38
C ALA A 14 -0.71 -8.71 -3.74
N ALA A 15 -0.53 -7.43 -4.04
CA ALA A 15 -0.01 -6.99 -5.32
C ALA A 15 1.49 -6.80 -5.27
N ASP A 16 2.21 -7.38 -6.23
CA ASP A 16 3.66 -7.24 -6.36
C ASP A 16 4.04 -7.19 -7.83
N VAL A 17 5.11 -6.46 -8.13
CA VAL A 17 5.64 -6.37 -9.51
C VAL A 17 6.51 -7.57 -9.85
N GLU A 18 7.04 -8.29 -8.87
CA GLU A 18 7.92 -9.44 -9.07
C GLU A 18 7.11 -10.72 -9.29
N PRO A 19 7.18 -11.35 -10.48
CA PRO A 19 6.43 -12.58 -10.74
C PRO A 19 6.77 -13.70 -9.77
N ASP A 20 8.04 -13.80 -9.35
CA ASP A 20 8.47 -14.83 -8.40
C ASP A 20 7.83 -14.63 -7.03
N MET A 21 7.64 -13.38 -6.59
CA MET A 21 6.97 -13.09 -5.33
C MET A 21 5.48 -13.41 -5.42
N VAL A 22 4.83 -13.09 -6.52
CA VAL A 22 3.43 -13.43 -6.76
C VAL A 22 3.22 -14.93 -6.66
N ARG A 23 4.09 -15.70 -7.32
CA ARG A 23 4.05 -17.16 -7.28
C ARG A 23 4.30 -17.68 -5.87
N TYR A 24 5.31 -17.14 -5.18
CA TYR A 24 5.64 -17.54 -3.82
C TYR A 24 4.47 -17.33 -2.86
N LEU A 25 3.80 -16.18 -2.94
CA LEU A 25 2.66 -15.88 -2.09
C LEU A 25 1.50 -16.85 -2.34
N GLY A 26 1.26 -17.22 -3.60
CA GLY A 26 0.25 -18.22 -3.94
C GLY A 26 0.55 -19.60 -3.36
N GLU A 27 1.81 -20.04 -3.48
CA GLU A 27 2.25 -21.32 -2.92
C GLU A 27 2.17 -21.30 -1.39
N ARG A 28 2.58 -20.21 -0.76
CA ARG A 28 2.51 -20.06 0.69
C ARG A 28 1.07 -20.05 1.19
N ALA A 29 0.18 -19.37 0.50
CA ALA A 29 -1.23 -19.35 0.86
C ALA A 29 -1.83 -20.76 0.81
N GLN A 30 -1.46 -21.56 -0.20
CA GLN A 30 -1.88 -22.97 -0.28
C GLN A 30 -1.34 -23.78 0.88
N ARG A 31 -0.03 -23.68 1.17
CA ARG A 31 0.59 -24.43 2.27
C ARG A 31 -0.02 -24.11 3.63
N GLU A 32 -0.34 -22.84 3.86
CA GLU A 32 -0.92 -22.38 5.14
C GLU A 32 -2.44 -22.43 5.14
N GLN A 33 -3.04 -22.89 4.05
CA GLN A 33 -4.50 -23.00 3.90
C GLN A 33 -5.22 -21.66 4.11
N VAL A 34 -4.63 -20.59 3.56
CA VAL A 34 -5.20 -19.24 3.60
C VAL A 34 -5.89 -18.98 2.26
N SER A 35 -7.21 -19.18 2.22
CA SER A 35 -7.97 -19.09 0.97
C SER A 35 -8.37 -17.67 0.58
N ASN A 36 -8.30 -16.72 1.49
CA ASN A 36 -8.70 -15.34 1.24
C ASN A 36 -7.54 -14.41 0.88
N LEU A 37 -6.33 -14.94 0.69
CA LEU A 37 -5.21 -14.20 0.16
C LEU A 37 -5.05 -14.50 -1.32
N LEU A 38 -5.17 -13.46 -2.16
CA LEU A 38 -5.14 -13.58 -3.62
C LEU A 38 -3.99 -12.74 -4.16
N PRO A 39 -2.88 -13.39 -4.59
CA PRO A 39 -1.77 -12.66 -5.19
C PRO A 39 -2.18 -12.00 -6.52
N VAL A 40 -1.66 -10.82 -6.77
CA VAL A 40 -1.96 -10.04 -7.98
C VAL A 40 -0.64 -9.58 -8.61
N GLN A 41 -0.50 -9.83 -9.92
CA GLN A 41 0.66 -9.32 -10.65
C GLN A 41 0.45 -7.84 -10.95
N ALA A 42 1.22 -6.97 -10.27
CA ALA A 42 1.22 -5.54 -10.52
C ALA A 42 2.23 -5.18 -11.60
N SER A 43 2.09 -4.00 -12.17
CA SER A 43 3.09 -3.41 -13.06
C SER A 43 3.72 -2.18 -12.38
N ALA A 44 4.76 -1.62 -12.99
CA ALA A 44 5.38 -0.39 -12.48
C ALA A 44 4.39 0.78 -12.47
N ASP A 45 3.37 0.74 -13.33
CA ASP A 45 2.41 1.83 -13.52
C ASP A 45 1.10 1.65 -12.74
N ALA A 46 0.79 0.44 -12.29
CA ALA A 46 -0.51 0.17 -11.67
C ALA A 46 -0.48 -1.09 -10.82
N ALA A 47 -1.30 -1.12 -9.77
CA ALA A 47 -1.45 -2.28 -8.92
C ALA A 47 -2.26 -3.40 -9.58
N ASN A 48 -3.08 -3.08 -10.57
CA ASN A 48 -3.91 -4.03 -11.34
C ASN A 48 -4.88 -4.82 -10.45
N LEU A 49 -5.50 -4.15 -9.49
CA LEU A 49 -6.46 -4.80 -8.59
C LEU A 49 -7.69 -5.26 -9.37
N PRO A 50 -8.14 -6.52 -9.18
CA PRO A 50 -9.24 -7.08 -9.97
C PRO A 50 -10.63 -6.52 -9.60
N GLU A 51 -10.78 -5.92 -8.43
CA GLU A 51 -12.04 -5.32 -7.99
C GLU A 51 -11.77 -4.18 -7.01
N PRO A 52 -12.74 -3.29 -6.77
CA PRO A 52 -12.58 -2.24 -5.77
C PRO A 52 -12.42 -2.80 -4.36
N VAL A 53 -11.67 -2.10 -3.52
CA VAL A 53 -11.34 -2.52 -2.17
C VAL A 53 -11.68 -1.43 -1.16
N ASP A 54 -11.77 -1.81 0.12
CA ASP A 54 -12.08 -0.89 1.21
C ASP A 54 -10.85 -0.23 1.80
N LEU A 55 -9.70 -0.91 1.71
CA LEU A 55 -8.44 -0.41 2.26
C LEU A 55 -7.30 -0.81 1.34
N ILE A 56 -6.47 0.15 1.01
CA ILE A 56 -5.20 -0.09 0.32
C ILE A 56 -4.09 0.24 1.30
N LEU A 57 -3.22 -0.73 1.56
CA LEU A 57 -2.10 -0.58 2.49
C LEU A 57 -0.79 -0.66 1.71
N VAL A 58 0.02 0.40 1.81
CA VAL A 58 1.32 0.50 1.14
C VAL A 58 2.39 0.59 2.24
N VAL A 59 3.18 -0.48 2.40
CA VAL A 59 4.18 -0.59 3.47
C VAL A 59 5.57 -0.64 2.87
N ASP A 60 6.42 0.32 3.23
CA ASP A 60 7.83 0.40 2.83
C ASP A 60 8.04 0.32 1.30
N THR A 61 7.05 0.73 0.54
CA THR A 61 7.01 0.62 -0.92
C THR A 61 6.87 1.97 -1.60
N TYR A 62 6.28 2.96 -0.93
CA TYR A 62 5.98 4.26 -1.52
C TYR A 62 7.22 4.89 -2.17
N HIS A 63 8.37 4.81 -1.51
CA HIS A 63 9.61 5.39 -2.01
C HIS A 63 10.15 4.67 -3.27
N HIS A 64 9.68 3.46 -3.57
CA HIS A 64 10.06 2.72 -4.78
C HIS A 64 9.20 3.06 -5.99
N ILE A 65 8.05 3.70 -5.78
CA ILE A 65 7.15 4.01 -6.90
C ILE A 65 7.66 5.26 -7.61
N GLY A 66 7.96 5.14 -8.90
CA GLY A 66 8.57 6.22 -9.69
C GLY A 66 7.58 7.34 -10.04
N ASN A 67 6.45 6.98 -10.65
CA ASN A 67 5.43 7.95 -11.07
C ASN A 67 4.29 7.97 -10.06
N ARG A 68 4.56 8.51 -8.87
CA ARG A 68 3.62 8.39 -7.74
C ARG A 68 2.28 9.07 -7.98
N ILE A 69 2.27 10.31 -8.47
CA ILE A 69 1.00 11.04 -8.67
C ILE A 69 0.09 10.32 -9.68
N PRO A 70 0.54 10.00 -10.89
CA PRO A 70 -0.30 9.22 -11.82
C PRO A 70 -0.68 7.84 -11.28
N TYR A 71 0.25 7.16 -10.61
CA TYR A 71 0.01 5.84 -10.03
C TYR A 71 -1.15 5.87 -9.04
N PHE A 72 -1.08 6.77 -8.07
CA PHE A 72 -2.11 6.86 -7.03
C PHE A 72 -3.41 7.47 -7.55
N SER A 73 -3.35 8.33 -8.56
CA SER A 73 -4.55 8.83 -9.21
C SER A 73 -5.36 7.70 -9.85
N LYS A 74 -4.68 6.75 -10.49
CA LYS A 74 -5.32 5.53 -11.00
C LYS A 74 -5.86 4.66 -9.88
N LEU A 75 -5.06 4.50 -8.82
CA LEU A 75 -5.40 3.64 -7.70
C LEU A 75 -6.65 4.11 -6.97
N LYS A 76 -6.93 5.41 -7.01
CA LYS A 76 -8.11 6.00 -6.39
C LYS A 76 -9.39 5.34 -6.89
N SER A 77 -9.46 4.99 -8.17
CA SER A 77 -10.62 4.33 -8.76
C SER A 77 -10.83 2.90 -8.27
N SER A 78 -9.83 2.32 -7.60
CA SER A 78 -9.91 0.98 -7.02
C SER A 78 -10.41 1.00 -5.58
N LEU A 79 -10.69 2.16 -5.00
CA LEU A 79 -11.28 2.27 -3.67
C LEU A 79 -12.79 2.36 -3.76
N ARG A 80 -13.47 1.60 -2.89
CA ARG A 80 -14.92 1.75 -2.71
C ARG A 80 -15.23 3.09 -2.04
N PRO A 81 -16.45 3.62 -2.19
CA PRO A 81 -16.85 4.83 -1.45
C PRO A 81 -16.57 4.67 0.04
N GLY A 82 -15.90 5.66 0.63
CA GLY A 82 -15.48 5.60 2.03
C GLY A 82 -14.23 4.79 2.30
N GLY A 83 -13.61 4.24 1.26
CA GLY A 83 -12.35 3.49 1.39
C GLY A 83 -11.18 4.36 1.83
N ARG A 84 -10.14 3.71 2.34
CA ARG A 84 -8.95 4.38 2.87
C ARG A 84 -7.69 3.89 2.19
N LEU A 85 -6.72 4.82 2.08
CA LEU A 85 -5.36 4.52 1.64
C LEU A 85 -4.43 4.76 2.82
N ALA A 86 -3.67 3.75 3.22
CA ALA A 86 -2.71 3.87 4.31
C ALA A 86 -1.29 3.75 3.77
N ILE A 87 -0.44 4.71 4.14
CA ILE A 87 0.97 4.73 3.74
C ILE A 87 1.82 4.59 5.00
N ILE A 88 2.65 3.56 5.02
CA ILE A 88 3.65 3.33 6.07
C ILE A 88 5.01 3.27 5.38
N ASP A 89 5.94 4.13 5.80
CA ASP A 89 7.29 4.14 5.24
C ASP A 89 8.28 4.67 6.27
N PHE A 90 9.56 4.58 5.97
CA PHE A 90 10.62 4.91 6.91
C PHE A 90 10.72 6.40 7.20
N LYS A 91 10.91 6.74 8.49
CA LYS A 91 11.24 8.09 8.92
C LYS A 91 12.65 8.44 8.44
N ALA A 92 12.90 9.75 8.25
CA ALA A 92 14.20 10.23 7.78
C ALA A 92 15.34 9.83 8.73
N ASP A 93 15.07 9.73 10.03
CA ASP A 93 16.04 9.41 11.06
C ASP A 93 16.07 7.93 11.46
N SER A 94 15.36 7.07 10.73
CA SER A 94 15.36 5.64 11.02
C SER A 94 16.78 5.05 10.84
N PRO A 95 17.25 4.22 11.77
CA PRO A 95 18.57 3.55 11.63
C PRO A 95 18.57 2.44 10.59
N ILE A 96 17.40 1.99 10.14
CA ILE A 96 17.27 0.93 9.13
C ILE A 96 16.44 1.46 7.96
N GLY A 97 16.50 0.77 6.82
CA GLY A 97 15.74 1.09 5.64
C GLY A 97 16.61 1.57 4.48
N PRO A 98 16.01 2.19 3.47
CA PRO A 98 16.74 2.65 2.30
C PRO A 98 17.69 3.80 2.63
N PRO A 99 18.63 4.16 1.73
CA PRO A 99 19.46 5.35 1.91
C PRO A 99 18.61 6.59 2.18
N VAL A 100 19.11 7.48 3.03
CA VAL A 100 18.35 8.68 3.45
C VAL A 100 17.85 9.50 2.27
N GLU A 101 18.65 9.61 1.21
CA GLU A 101 18.28 10.34 0.01
C GLU A 101 17.12 9.72 -0.78
N HIS A 102 16.78 8.45 -0.50
CA HIS A 102 15.64 7.76 -1.13
C HIS A 102 14.38 7.79 -0.25
N ARG A 103 14.46 8.38 0.94
CA ARG A 103 13.31 8.44 1.86
C ARG A 103 12.43 9.63 1.50
N ILE A 104 11.11 9.40 1.60
CA ILE A 104 10.11 10.42 1.29
C ILE A 104 9.48 10.88 2.60
N SER A 105 9.50 12.19 2.87
CA SER A 105 8.92 12.72 4.11
C SER A 105 7.40 12.62 4.13
N PRO A 106 6.77 12.57 5.33
CA PRO A 106 5.31 12.59 5.41
C PRO A 106 4.68 13.81 4.73
N GLU A 107 5.34 14.96 4.81
CA GLU A 107 4.90 16.20 4.16
C GLU A 107 4.88 16.05 2.63
N LYS A 108 5.91 15.41 2.09
CA LYS A 108 6.00 15.16 0.65
C LYS A 108 4.94 14.16 0.19
N VAL A 109 4.73 13.09 0.97
CA VAL A 109 3.66 12.11 0.68
C VAL A 109 2.31 12.81 0.64
N THR A 110 2.02 13.65 1.64
CA THR A 110 0.75 14.38 1.73
C THR A 110 0.57 15.31 0.53
N GLU A 111 1.62 16.02 0.14
CA GLU A 111 1.60 16.91 -1.02
C GLU A 111 1.32 16.14 -2.31
N GLU A 112 2.04 15.04 -2.53
CA GLU A 112 1.88 14.22 -3.74
C GLU A 112 0.51 13.56 -3.81
N LEU A 113 0.01 13.06 -2.70
CA LEU A 113 -1.30 12.41 -2.66
C LEU A 113 -2.44 13.43 -2.79
N ALA A 114 -2.26 14.66 -2.30
CA ALA A 114 -3.22 15.73 -2.56
C ALA A 114 -3.33 15.99 -4.06
N ALA A 115 -2.20 16.02 -4.77
CA ALA A 115 -2.18 16.16 -6.23
C ALA A 115 -2.85 14.99 -6.94
N ALA A 116 -2.81 13.80 -6.34
CA ALA A 116 -3.45 12.59 -6.89
C ALA A 116 -4.95 12.49 -6.52
N GLY A 117 -5.47 13.41 -5.72
CA GLY A 117 -6.89 13.44 -5.37
C GLY A 117 -7.22 12.81 -4.01
N PHE A 118 -6.26 12.74 -3.10
CA PHE A 118 -6.47 12.19 -1.76
C PHE A 118 -6.39 13.29 -0.70
N THR A 119 -7.13 13.08 0.39
CA THR A 119 -7.18 14.00 1.53
C THR A 119 -6.72 13.27 2.79
N PRO A 120 -5.79 13.84 3.60
CA PRO A 120 -5.38 13.18 4.84
C PRO A 120 -6.50 13.16 5.86
N VAL A 121 -6.66 12.03 6.57
CA VAL A 121 -7.66 11.87 7.62
C VAL A 121 -7.07 11.50 8.97
N GLU A 122 -5.95 10.77 8.98
CA GLU A 122 -5.30 10.33 10.22
C GLU A 122 -3.79 10.30 10.05
N SER A 123 -3.08 10.47 11.17
CA SER A 123 -1.65 10.28 11.27
C SER A 123 -1.36 9.59 12.59
N HIS A 124 -0.55 8.54 12.56
CA HIS A 124 -0.21 7.77 13.75
C HIS A 124 1.30 7.75 13.96
N ASP A 125 1.76 7.85 15.19
CA ASP A 125 3.18 7.92 15.52
C ASP A 125 3.65 6.81 16.44
N PHE A 126 2.86 5.75 16.61
CA PHE A 126 3.21 4.65 17.49
C PHE A 126 4.31 3.72 16.94
N LEU A 127 4.66 3.84 15.67
CA LEU A 127 5.76 3.06 15.08
C LEU A 127 7.08 3.82 15.29
N PRO A 128 8.11 3.18 15.86
CA PRO A 128 9.34 3.91 16.21
C PRO A 128 10.18 4.36 15.01
N ARG A 129 10.11 3.63 13.90
CA ARG A 129 10.98 3.87 12.74
C ARG A 129 10.24 4.25 11.47
N GLN A 130 8.92 4.26 11.52
CA GLN A 130 8.07 4.51 10.36
C GLN A 130 6.99 5.51 10.72
N TYR A 131 6.61 6.33 9.74
CA TYR A 131 5.39 7.14 9.85
C TYR A 131 4.21 6.32 9.32
N PHE A 132 3.01 6.68 9.73
CA PHE A 132 1.79 5.98 9.35
C PHE A 132 0.73 7.04 9.05
N LEU A 133 0.36 7.17 7.78
CA LEU A 133 -0.59 8.17 7.30
C LEU A 133 -1.79 7.50 6.68
N VAL A 134 -2.99 8.01 6.96
CA VAL A 134 -4.23 7.50 6.37
C VAL A 134 -4.91 8.61 5.59
N PHE A 135 -5.34 8.27 4.37
CA PHE A 135 -5.98 9.19 3.45
C PHE A 135 -7.33 8.64 2.99
N LYS A 136 -8.20 9.53 2.53
CA LYS A 136 -9.43 9.15 1.82
C LYS A 136 -9.38 9.76 0.43
N ALA A 137 -10.18 9.18 -0.50
CA ALA A 137 -10.33 9.78 -1.82
C ALA A 137 -11.03 11.14 -1.67
N GLY A 138 -10.50 12.16 -2.34
CA GLY A 138 -11.14 13.47 -2.38
C GLY A 138 -12.45 13.42 -3.15
N ALA A 139 -13.31 14.35 -2.83
CA ALA A 139 -14.61 14.46 -3.51
C ALA A 139 -14.45 14.85 -4.99
#